data_d3c7752d0778f00384389f26b3195c5d
#
_entry.id   d3c7752d0778f00384389f26b3195c5d
#
_cell.length_a   1.000
_cell.length_b   1.000
_cell.length_c   1.000
_cell.angle_alpha   90.00
_cell.angle_beta   90.00
_cell.angle_gamma   90.00
#
_symmetry.space_group_name_H-M   'P 1'
#
loop_
_entity.id
_entity.type
_entity.pdbx_description
1 polymer ?
#
loop_
_entity_poly.entity_id
_entity_poly.type
_entity_poly.pdbx_seq_one_letter_code
_entity_poly.pdbx_strand_id
1 'polypeptide(L)'
;KRLYQYRKAIHNYKADFSGSSYLETDLKNDLSLAADYIVAPPRMAYYMEYSTRVYNVYLKYIAPEDMHVYSIDEVFMDVTNYLAAYKMTAHELAITIIRDVLKTTGITATAGIGTNLYLCKIAMDIVAKKMPPDRDGVRIAELDEMSYRQQLWTHTPLTSFWRVGKGYAAKLEAHGIYTMGDIAEMSLTERGEDLLYNLFGVNAELLIDHAWGWEPCTMQDIKSYRPETNSLSTGQVLQEP
;
A
#
# COMPACT_ATOMS: atom_id res chain seq x y z
N LYS A 1 12.82 3.28 22.40
CA LYS A 1 13.85 2.77 21.46
C LYS A 1 15.00 3.76 21.30
N ARG A 2 14.75 5.05 20.97
CA ARG A 2 15.78 6.08 20.75
C ARG A 2 16.65 6.33 22.00
N LEU A 3 16.07 6.50 23.19
CA LEU A 3 16.83 6.67 24.44
C LEU A 3 17.77 5.47 24.70
N TYR A 4 17.31 4.26 24.42
CA TYR A 4 18.15 3.08 24.54
C TYR A 4 19.33 3.11 23.57
N GLN A 5 19.10 3.52 22.31
CA GLN A 5 20.16 3.66 21.31
C GLN A 5 21.20 4.72 21.73
N TYR A 6 20.74 5.86 22.23
CA TYR A 6 21.63 6.91 22.77
C TYR A 6 22.47 6.39 23.93
N ARG A 7 21.83 5.80 24.95
CA ARG A 7 22.51 5.23 26.12
C ARG A 7 23.55 4.19 25.74
N LYS A 8 23.25 3.36 24.76
CA LYS A 8 24.19 2.36 24.21
C LYS A 8 25.37 3.02 23.50
N ALA A 9 25.13 4.05 22.69
CA ALA A 9 26.17 4.75 21.95
C ALA A 9 27.21 5.43 22.85
N ILE A 10 26.78 6.01 24.00
CA ILE A 10 27.65 6.67 24.94
C ILE A 10 28.12 5.76 26.10
N HIS A 11 27.77 4.46 26.07
CA HIS A 11 28.06 3.48 27.13
C HIS A 11 27.60 3.93 28.55
N ASN A 12 26.52 4.72 28.63
CA ASN A 12 25.96 5.18 29.88
C ASN A 12 24.44 4.94 29.94
N TYR A 13 24.04 3.86 30.60
CA TYR A 13 22.61 3.47 30.69
C TYR A 13 21.78 4.30 31.69
N LYS A 14 22.41 5.24 32.40
CA LYS A 14 21.71 6.19 33.30
C LYS A 14 21.53 7.58 32.66
N ALA A 15 22.14 7.83 31.50
CA ALA A 15 22.01 9.11 30.82
C ALA A 15 20.57 9.37 30.36
N ASP A 16 20.16 10.62 30.40
CA ASP A 16 18.92 11.11 29.79
C ASP A 16 19.21 11.99 28.60
N PHE A 17 18.19 12.32 27.81
CA PHE A 17 18.33 13.22 26.70
C PHE A 17 18.84 14.60 27.15
N SER A 18 19.70 15.22 26.34
CA SER A 18 20.25 16.56 26.58
C SER A 18 19.30 17.69 26.16
N GLY A 19 18.31 17.38 25.31
CA GLY A 19 17.33 18.31 24.75
C GLY A 19 16.30 17.59 23.92
N SER A 20 15.54 18.33 23.12
CA SER A 20 14.56 17.79 22.18
C SER A 20 14.56 18.57 20.86
N SER A 21 14.10 17.92 19.78
CA SER A 21 13.82 18.56 18.49
C SER A 21 12.62 17.90 17.83
N TYR A 22 11.86 18.67 17.04
CA TYR A 22 10.81 18.18 16.15
C TYR A 22 11.29 18.00 14.71
N LEU A 23 12.51 18.40 14.38
CA LEU A 23 13.10 18.26 13.05
C LEU A 23 13.75 16.89 12.88
N GLU A 24 13.40 16.20 11.83
CA GLU A 24 13.97 14.88 11.52
C GLU A 24 15.49 14.95 11.30
N THR A 25 15.97 16.02 10.67
CA THR A 25 17.40 16.26 10.43
C THR A 25 18.19 16.32 11.72
N ASP A 26 17.73 17.08 12.71
CA ASP A 26 18.39 17.19 14.02
C ASP A 26 18.41 15.83 14.71
N LEU A 27 17.24 15.16 14.70
CA LEU A 27 17.11 13.84 15.32
C LEU A 27 17.99 12.78 14.66
N LYS A 28 18.26 12.86 13.35
CA LYS A 28 19.19 11.95 12.67
C LYS A 28 20.64 12.25 13.02
N ASN A 29 20.99 13.53 13.14
CA ASN A 29 22.37 13.98 13.37
C ASN A 29 22.79 13.90 14.85
N ASP A 30 21.85 14.04 15.79
CA ASP A 30 22.13 14.01 17.23
C ASP A 30 21.23 13.04 17.98
N LEU A 31 21.80 11.92 18.41
CA LEU A 31 21.10 10.90 19.20
C LEU A 31 20.78 11.34 20.61
N SER A 32 21.42 12.41 21.13
CA SER A 32 21.16 12.94 22.47
C SER A 32 19.85 13.71 22.58
N LEU A 33 19.19 14.02 21.45
CA LEU A 33 17.91 14.73 21.42
C LEU A 33 16.72 13.77 21.51
N ALA A 34 15.76 14.12 22.35
CA ALA A 34 14.43 13.49 22.34
C ALA A 34 13.63 13.96 21.12
N ALA A 35 12.75 13.11 20.63
CA ALA A 35 11.75 13.55 19.66
C ALA A 35 10.67 14.36 20.40
N ASP A 36 10.45 15.59 19.95
CA ASP A 36 9.38 16.46 20.40
C ASP A 36 8.22 16.40 19.41
N TYR A 37 6.99 16.21 19.89
CA TYR A 37 5.81 16.11 19.07
C TYR A 37 4.54 16.37 19.87
N ILE A 38 3.52 16.82 19.19
CA ILE A 38 2.17 16.98 19.76
C ILE A 38 1.30 15.81 19.28
N VAL A 39 0.71 15.10 20.22
CA VAL A 39 -0.26 14.04 19.91
C VAL A 39 -1.61 14.69 19.62
N ALA A 40 -2.03 14.65 18.36
CA ALA A 40 -3.37 15.06 17.98
C ALA A 40 -4.37 13.92 18.21
N PRO A 41 -5.48 14.13 18.92
CA PRO A 41 -6.49 13.10 19.09
C PRO A 41 -7.13 12.76 17.73
N PRO A 42 -7.36 11.47 17.44
CA PRO A 42 -8.00 11.06 16.19
C PRO A 42 -9.46 11.54 16.15
N ARG A 43 -9.92 11.96 14.96
CA ARG A 43 -11.28 12.42 14.69
C ARG A 43 -11.93 11.59 13.61
N MET A 44 -12.25 10.33 13.91
CA MET A 44 -12.69 9.35 12.92
C MET A 44 -13.92 9.81 12.12
N ALA A 45 -14.92 10.39 12.77
CA ALA A 45 -16.10 10.91 12.08
C ALA A 45 -15.74 11.99 11.05
N TYR A 46 -14.78 12.84 11.36
CA TYR A 46 -14.29 13.86 10.44
C TYR A 46 -13.49 13.26 9.27
N TYR A 47 -12.71 12.21 9.52
CA TYR A 47 -12.02 11.50 8.44
C TYR A 47 -13.00 10.82 7.48
N MET A 48 -14.07 10.22 8.00
CA MET A 48 -15.14 9.63 7.19
C MET A 48 -15.88 10.68 6.35
N GLU A 49 -16.11 11.88 6.91
CA GLU A 49 -16.69 12.99 6.16
C GLU A 49 -15.82 13.38 4.96
N TYR A 50 -14.51 13.53 5.18
CA TYR A 50 -13.57 13.85 4.08
C TYR A 50 -13.44 12.72 3.07
N SER A 51 -13.39 11.47 3.52
CA SER A 51 -13.43 10.29 2.64
C SER A 51 -14.66 10.33 1.71
N THR A 52 -15.84 10.65 2.27
CA THR A 52 -17.08 10.80 1.49
C THR A 52 -17.00 11.97 0.51
N ARG A 53 -16.40 13.09 0.89
CA ARG A 53 -16.19 14.23 -0.02
C ARG A 53 -15.30 13.85 -1.20
N VAL A 54 -14.21 13.12 -0.94
CA VAL A 54 -13.32 12.61 -1.99
C VAL A 54 -14.05 11.62 -2.89
N TYR A 55 -14.79 10.68 -2.32
CA TYR A 55 -15.60 9.71 -3.08
C TYR A 55 -16.63 10.41 -3.99
N ASN A 56 -17.27 11.48 -3.53
CA ASN A 56 -18.20 12.28 -4.34
C ASN A 56 -17.51 12.97 -5.54
N VAL A 57 -16.21 13.24 -5.46
CA VAL A 57 -15.45 13.71 -6.62
C VAL A 57 -15.29 12.58 -7.63
N TYR A 58 -14.96 11.36 -7.17
CA TYR A 58 -14.82 10.19 -8.04
C TYR A 58 -16.10 9.89 -8.83
N LEU A 59 -17.26 10.02 -8.18
CA LEU A 59 -18.58 9.83 -8.80
C LEU A 59 -18.90 10.77 -9.98
N LYS A 60 -18.16 11.86 -10.13
CA LYS A 60 -18.30 12.74 -11.31
C LYS A 60 -17.71 12.10 -12.58
N TYR A 61 -16.81 11.14 -12.42
CA TYR A 61 -16.01 10.56 -13.49
C TYR A 61 -16.32 9.09 -13.73
N ILE A 62 -16.53 8.32 -12.67
CA ILE A 62 -16.65 6.87 -12.70
C ILE A 62 -17.94 6.45 -11.98
N ALA A 63 -18.68 5.53 -12.56
CA ALA A 63 -19.89 4.99 -11.96
C ALA A 63 -19.56 4.12 -10.71
N PRO A 64 -20.47 4.05 -9.72
CA PRO A 64 -20.24 3.27 -8.49
C PRO A 64 -20.03 1.78 -8.76
N GLU A 65 -20.59 1.26 -9.86
CA GLU A 65 -20.44 -0.14 -10.29
C GLU A 65 -18.98 -0.49 -10.62
N ASP A 66 -18.22 0.48 -11.14
CA ASP A 66 -16.84 0.33 -11.56
C ASP A 66 -15.84 0.81 -10.48
N MET A 67 -16.33 1.07 -9.26
CA MET A 67 -15.50 1.45 -8.11
C MET A 67 -15.63 0.48 -6.95
N HIS A 68 -14.53 0.15 -6.30
CA HIS A 68 -14.50 -0.59 -5.04
C HIS A 68 -13.78 0.23 -3.97
N VAL A 69 -14.51 0.62 -2.92
CA VAL A 69 -13.95 1.27 -1.74
C VAL A 69 -13.21 0.21 -0.92
N TYR A 70 -11.89 0.23 -1.01
CA TYR A 70 -11.01 -0.73 -0.33
C TYR A 70 -10.77 -0.36 1.13
N SER A 71 -10.61 0.93 1.41
CA SER A 71 -10.48 1.47 2.76
C SER A 71 -11.03 2.89 2.83
N ILE A 72 -10.89 3.55 3.98
CA ILE A 72 -11.34 4.94 4.19
C ILE A 72 -10.67 5.94 3.23
N ASP A 73 -9.49 5.60 2.72
CA ASP A 73 -8.63 6.47 1.91
C ASP A 73 -8.16 5.83 0.58
N GLU A 74 -8.60 4.61 0.29
CA GLU A 74 -8.21 3.89 -0.93
C GLU A 74 -9.42 3.36 -1.69
N VAL A 75 -9.44 3.61 -3.00
CA VAL A 75 -10.49 3.16 -3.93
C VAL A 75 -9.85 2.56 -5.17
N PHE A 76 -10.31 1.38 -5.58
CA PHE A 76 -10.03 0.84 -6.90
C PHE A 76 -11.09 1.30 -7.90
N MET A 77 -10.68 1.58 -9.12
CA MET A 77 -11.55 2.01 -10.21
C MET A 77 -11.20 1.25 -11.49
N ASP A 78 -12.17 0.61 -12.11
CA ASP A 78 -12.03 0.11 -13.48
C ASP A 78 -12.36 1.25 -14.45
N VAL A 79 -11.34 1.77 -15.10
CA VAL A 79 -11.48 2.91 -16.03
C VAL A 79 -11.51 2.49 -17.50
N THR A 80 -11.45 1.20 -17.79
CA THR A 80 -11.30 0.64 -19.15
C THR A 80 -12.32 1.22 -20.12
N ASN A 81 -13.60 1.22 -19.75
CA ASN A 81 -14.69 1.68 -20.62
C ASN A 81 -14.80 3.22 -20.70
N TYR A 82 -14.10 3.94 -19.83
CA TYR A 82 -14.17 5.42 -19.75
C TYR A 82 -13.13 6.10 -20.64
N LEU A 83 -12.00 5.44 -20.91
CA LEU A 83 -10.88 6.03 -21.64
C LEU A 83 -11.29 6.51 -23.04
N ALA A 84 -12.05 5.69 -23.77
CA ALA A 84 -12.55 6.05 -25.09
C ALA A 84 -13.57 7.20 -25.03
N ALA A 85 -14.49 7.17 -24.05
CA ALA A 85 -15.51 8.20 -23.87
C ALA A 85 -14.91 9.56 -23.51
N TYR A 86 -13.92 9.59 -22.63
CA TYR A 86 -13.22 10.82 -22.25
C TYR A 86 -12.12 11.21 -23.24
N LYS A 87 -11.74 10.34 -24.20
CA LYS A 87 -10.61 10.53 -25.10
C LYS A 87 -9.31 10.84 -24.34
N MET A 88 -9.08 10.12 -23.26
CA MET A 88 -7.94 10.26 -22.35
C MET A 88 -7.24 8.91 -22.17
N THR A 89 -5.95 8.97 -21.90
CA THR A 89 -5.22 7.83 -21.33
C THR A 89 -5.60 7.64 -19.86
N ALA A 90 -5.29 6.47 -19.29
CA ALA A 90 -5.52 6.22 -17.87
C ALA A 90 -4.77 7.24 -16.98
N HIS A 91 -3.56 7.64 -17.39
CA HIS A 91 -2.77 8.66 -16.72
C HIS A 91 -3.46 10.04 -16.72
N GLU A 92 -3.92 10.49 -17.88
CA GLU A 92 -4.61 11.78 -18.01
C GLU A 92 -5.91 11.81 -17.21
N LEU A 93 -6.65 10.70 -17.18
CA LEU A 93 -7.86 10.58 -16.37
C LEU A 93 -7.52 10.60 -14.87
N ALA A 94 -6.53 9.83 -14.44
CA ALA A 94 -6.10 9.78 -13.04
C ALA A 94 -5.64 11.18 -12.55
N ILE A 95 -4.80 11.89 -13.31
CA ILE A 95 -4.34 13.23 -12.94
C ILE A 95 -5.49 14.25 -12.90
N THR A 96 -6.47 14.11 -13.82
CA THR A 96 -7.67 14.95 -13.84
C THR A 96 -8.49 14.76 -12.57
N ILE A 97 -8.75 13.51 -12.18
CA ILE A 97 -9.49 13.17 -10.97
C ILE A 97 -8.76 13.69 -9.73
N ILE A 98 -7.45 13.42 -9.61
CA ILE A 98 -6.66 13.85 -8.44
C ILE A 98 -6.65 15.37 -8.29
N ARG A 99 -6.53 16.10 -9.40
CA ARG A 99 -6.58 17.58 -9.37
C ARG A 99 -7.95 18.12 -8.96
N ASP A 100 -9.06 17.47 -9.36
CA ASP A 100 -10.39 17.83 -8.88
C ASP A 100 -10.56 17.53 -7.39
N VAL A 101 -10.00 16.40 -6.90
CA VAL A 101 -9.94 16.11 -5.46
C VAL A 101 -9.18 17.19 -4.72
N LEU A 102 -7.99 17.57 -5.18
CA LEU A 102 -7.18 18.62 -4.57
C LEU A 102 -7.94 19.97 -4.55
N LYS A 103 -8.55 20.35 -5.66
CA LYS A 103 -9.34 21.59 -5.79
C LYS A 103 -10.54 21.60 -4.84
N THR A 104 -11.21 20.46 -4.69
CA THR A 104 -12.47 20.35 -3.92
C THR A 104 -12.22 20.19 -2.41
N THR A 105 -11.15 19.50 -2.02
CA THR A 105 -10.91 19.11 -0.63
C THR A 105 -9.64 19.70 -0.03
N GLY A 106 -8.72 20.21 -0.83
CA GLY A 106 -7.38 20.61 -0.40
C GLY A 106 -6.42 19.44 -0.15
N ILE A 107 -6.86 18.19 -0.43
CA ILE A 107 -6.08 16.98 -0.20
C ILE A 107 -5.56 16.47 -1.55
N THR A 108 -4.25 16.23 -1.65
CA THR A 108 -3.67 15.54 -2.80
C THR A 108 -3.77 14.03 -2.63
N ALA A 109 -3.67 13.30 -3.74
CA ALA A 109 -3.69 11.84 -3.75
C ALA A 109 -2.54 11.26 -4.60
N THR A 110 -2.27 9.98 -4.38
CA THR A 110 -1.32 9.18 -5.16
C THR A 110 -2.10 8.10 -5.89
N ALA A 111 -1.77 7.84 -7.14
CA ALA A 111 -2.41 6.76 -7.90
C ALA A 111 -1.40 5.74 -8.41
N GLY A 112 -1.86 4.50 -8.50
CA GLY A 112 -1.23 3.44 -9.28
C GLY A 112 -2.16 3.03 -10.41
N ILE A 113 -1.62 2.86 -11.60
CA ILE A 113 -2.30 2.36 -12.77
C ILE A 113 -1.72 0.99 -13.09
N GLY A 114 -2.58 0.02 -13.36
CA GLY A 114 -2.16 -1.33 -13.69
C GLY A 114 -3.19 -2.04 -14.56
N THR A 115 -2.77 -3.11 -15.21
CA THR A 115 -3.63 -3.97 -16.04
C THR A 115 -4.57 -4.84 -15.21
N ASN A 116 -4.33 -4.93 -13.89
CA ASN A 116 -5.17 -5.64 -12.93
C ASN A 116 -5.10 -4.99 -11.54
N LEU A 117 -5.92 -5.48 -10.58
CA LEU A 117 -6.03 -4.92 -9.22
C LEU A 117 -4.70 -5.00 -8.44
N TYR A 118 -3.93 -6.07 -8.62
CA TYR A 118 -2.63 -6.23 -7.96
C TYR A 118 -1.63 -5.20 -8.47
N LEU A 119 -1.47 -5.09 -9.77
CA LEU A 119 -0.47 -4.21 -10.38
C LEU A 119 -0.74 -2.73 -10.11
N CYS A 120 -2.01 -2.29 -10.13
CA CYS A 120 -2.31 -0.91 -9.77
C CYS A 120 -2.00 -0.62 -8.29
N LYS A 121 -2.26 -1.57 -7.38
CA LYS A 121 -1.92 -1.42 -5.96
C LYS A 121 -0.42 -1.38 -5.74
N ILE A 122 0.35 -2.24 -6.41
CA ILE A 122 1.82 -2.27 -6.35
C ILE A 122 2.44 -1.02 -6.97
N ALA A 123 1.91 -0.56 -8.11
CA ALA A 123 2.33 0.70 -8.72
C ALA A 123 2.18 1.87 -7.74
N MET A 124 1.05 1.95 -7.03
CA MET A 124 0.82 2.98 -6.03
C MET A 124 1.77 2.86 -4.84
N ASP A 125 1.85 1.69 -4.21
CA ASP A 125 2.51 1.54 -2.91
C ASP A 125 4.04 1.49 -3.00
N ILE A 126 4.58 0.86 -4.03
CA ILE A 126 6.04 0.67 -4.16
C ILE A 126 6.67 1.73 -5.05
N VAL A 127 6.01 2.11 -6.14
CA VAL A 127 6.60 3.02 -7.14
C VAL A 127 6.15 4.46 -6.89
N ALA A 128 4.85 4.76 -7.00
CA ALA A 128 4.35 6.13 -6.94
C ALA A 128 4.66 6.84 -5.63
N LYS A 129 4.52 6.17 -4.48
CA LYS A 129 4.82 6.76 -3.15
C LYS A 129 6.30 7.16 -2.99
N LYS A 130 7.21 6.60 -3.78
CA LYS A 130 8.66 6.91 -3.75
C LYS A 130 9.09 7.91 -4.82
N MET A 131 8.22 8.20 -5.79
CA MET A 131 8.52 9.19 -6.83
C MET A 131 8.47 10.62 -6.29
N PRO A 132 9.26 11.55 -6.85
CA PRO A 132 9.08 12.97 -6.59
C PRO A 132 7.67 13.38 -7.06
N PRO A 133 6.97 14.23 -6.29
CA PRO A 133 5.67 14.75 -6.71
C PRO A 133 5.82 15.75 -7.87
N ASP A 134 4.77 15.91 -8.67
CA ASP A 134 4.66 17.03 -9.56
C ASP A 134 4.44 18.36 -8.78
N ARG A 135 4.27 19.48 -9.52
CA ARG A 135 4.04 20.80 -8.91
C ARG A 135 2.80 20.88 -8.00
N ASP A 136 1.83 19.98 -8.22
CA ASP A 136 0.56 19.94 -7.47
C ASP A 136 0.61 18.86 -6.36
N GLY A 137 1.78 18.26 -6.13
CA GLY A 137 1.97 17.19 -5.13
C GLY A 137 1.49 15.80 -5.61
N VAL A 138 1.12 15.65 -6.88
CA VAL A 138 0.58 14.41 -7.46
C VAL A 138 1.72 13.43 -7.77
N ARG A 139 1.47 12.15 -7.48
CA ARG A 139 2.35 11.03 -7.82
C ARG A 139 1.53 9.95 -8.50
N ILE A 140 1.91 9.57 -9.71
CA ILE A 140 1.25 8.50 -10.47
C ILE A 140 2.32 7.57 -11.03
N ALA A 141 2.14 6.27 -10.84
CA ALA A 141 2.97 5.23 -11.44
C ALA A 141 2.10 4.23 -12.20
N GLU A 142 2.68 3.61 -13.23
CA GLU A 142 2.01 2.67 -14.10
C GLU A 142 2.83 1.39 -14.18
N LEU A 143 2.17 0.23 -14.07
CA LEU A 143 2.77 -1.08 -14.24
C LEU A 143 1.86 -1.98 -15.08
N ASP A 144 2.47 -2.66 -16.04
CA ASP A 144 1.99 -3.89 -16.64
C ASP A 144 2.81 -5.08 -16.12
N GLU A 145 2.47 -6.29 -16.53
CA GLU A 145 3.12 -7.51 -16.06
C GLU A 145 4.64 -7.52 -16.41
N MET A 146 5.02 -6.98 -17.54
CA MET A 146 6.43 -6.97 -17.98
C MET A 146 7.23 -5.92 -17.23
N SER A 147 6.73 -4.70 -17.11
CA SER A 147 7.39 -3.63 -16.36
C SER A 147 7.45 -3.94 -14.87
N TYR A 148 6.44 -4.61 -14.31
CA TYR A 148 6.46 -5.12 -12.95
C TYR A 148 7.64 -6.09 -12.74
N ARG A 149 7.78 -7.11 -13.61
CA ARG A 149 8.87 -8.10 -13.53
C ARG A 149 10.23 -7.43 -13.65
N GLN A 150 10.38 -6.51 -14.62
CA GLN A 150 11.65 -5.81 -14.86
C GLN A 150 12.07 -4.92 -13.71
N GLN A 151 11.11 -4.24 -13.04
CA GLN A 151 11.40 -3.23 -12.04
C GLN A 151 11.38 -3.77 -10.61
N LEU A 152 10.53 -4.77 -10.33
CA LEU A 152 10.20 -5.13 -8.95
C LEU A 152 10.48 -6.59 -8.58
N TRP A 153 10.86 -7.47 -9.50
CA TRP A 153 11.20 -8.85 -9.15
C TRP A 153 12.34 -8.97 -8.14
N THR A 154 13.28 -8.03 -8.16
CA THR A 154 14.40 -7.98 -7.20
C THR A 154 14.17 -7.06 -6.01
N HIS A 155 12.96 -6.48 -5.90
CA HIS A 155 12.65 -5.55 -4.82
C HIS A 155 12.55 -6.25 -3.47
N THR A 156 13.12 -5.65 -2.44
CA THR A 156 13.06 -6.07 -1.04
C THR A 156 12.63 -4.90 -0.14
N PRO A 157 12.01 -5.18 1.01
CA PRO A 157 11.60 -6.47 1.55
C PRO A 157 10.31 -6.99 0.90
N LEU A 158 10.07 -8.31 0.98
CA LEU A 158 8.82 -8.93 0.51
C LEU A 158 7.57 -8.34 1.15
N THR A 159 7.66 -7.83 2.37
CA THR A 159 6.55 -7.16 3.07
C THR A 159 6.13 -5.83 2.47
N SER A 160 6.83 -5.33 1.44
CA SER A 160 6.38 -4.18 0.65
C SER A 160 5.24 -4.53 -0.31
N PHE A 161 5.10 -5.81 -0.65
CA PHE A 161 4.10 -6.28 -1.61
C PHE A 161 2.76 -6.55 -0.93
N TRP A 162 1.70 -6.13 -1.59
CA TRP A 162 0.34 -6.35 -1.13
C TRP A 162 0.10 -7.84 -0.85
N ARG A 163 -0.57 -8.15 0.25
CA ARG A 163 -0.86 -9.48 0.78
C ARG A 163 0.34 -10.29 1.29
N VAL A 164 1.57 -9.76 1.24
CA VAL A 164 2.72 -10.41 1.87
C VAL A 164 2.98 -9.80 3.25
N GLY A 165 2.46 -10.43 4.28
CA GLY A 165 2.68 -10.04 5.67
C GLY A 165 3.99 -10.60 6.24
N LYS A 166 4.36 -10.16 7.45
CA LYS A 166 5.59 -10.61 8.14
C LYS A 166 5.67 -12.13 8.29
N GLY A 167 4.53 -12.83 8.50
CA GLY A 167 4.51 -14.29 8.63
C GLY A 167 4.84 -15.00 7.33
N TYR A 168 4.35 -14.48 6.19
CA TYR A 168 4.69 -14.98 4.85
C TYR A 168 6.17 -14.75 4.55
N ALA A 169 6.65 -13.52 4.72
CA ALA A 169 8.05 -13.18 4.48
C ALA A 169 8.99 -14.06 5.32
N ALA A 170 8.74 -14.22 6.62
CA ALA A 170 9.58 -15.03 7.49
C ALA A 170 9.64 -16.52 7.06
N LYS A 171 8.52 -17.09 6.59
CA LYS A 171 8.50 -18.45 6.07
C LYS A 171 9.32 -18.59 4.78
N LEU A 172 9.17 -17.64 3.86
CA LEU A 172 9.92 -17.62 2.60
C LEU A 172 11.42 -17.43 2.83
N GLU A 173 11.79 -16.45 3.64
CA GLU A 173 13.19 -16.14 3.99
C GLU A 173 13.91 -17.33 4.66
N ALA A 174 13.19 -18.13 5.48
CA ALA A 174 13.73 -19.37 6.06
C ALA A 174 14.13 -20.43 5.02
N HIS A 175 13.63 -20.32 3.79
CA HIS A 175 13.93 -21.19 2.66
C HIS A 175 14.80 -20.50 1.59
N GLY A 176 15.37 -19.31 1.91
CA GLY A 176 16.23 -18.57 0.99
C GLY A 176 15.50 -17.80 -0.11
N ILE A 177 14.20 -17.59 0.04
CA ILE A 177 13.32 -16.87 -0.91
C ILE A 177 13.11 -15.44 -0.37
N TYR A 178 13.65 -14.44 -1.05
CA TYR A 178 13.69 -13.05 -0.56
C TYR A 178 12.94 -12.06 -1.44
N THR A 179 12.58 -12.46 -2.66
CA THR A 179 11.99 -11.59 -3.68
C THR A 179 10.81 -12.23 -4.38
N MET A 180 9.99 -11.42 -5.07
CA MET A 180 8.90 -11.95 -5.91
C MET A 180 9.46 -12.73 -7.11
N GLY A 181 10.63 -12.35 -7.62
CA GLY A 181 11.34 -13.12 -8.64
C GLY A 181 11.72 -14.52 -8.16
N ASP A 182 12.23 -14.66 -6.93
CA ASP A 182 12.54 -15.98 -6.36
C ASP A 182 11.28 -16.86 -6.26
N ILE A 183 10.14 -16.28 -5.88
CA ILE A 183 8.85 -17.01 -5.82
C ILE A 183 8.43 -17.46 -7.22
N ALA A 184 8.53 -16.58 -8.21
CA ALA A 184 8.21 -16.90 -9.60
C ALA A 184 9.10 -18.01 -10.15
N GLU A 185 10.42 -17.96 -9.91
CA GLU A 185 11.36 -19.00 -10.32
C GLU A 185 11.07 -20.34 -9.62
N MET A 186 10.77 -20.32 -8.33
CA MET A 186 10.42 -21.53 -7.57
C MET A 186 9.17 -22.21 -8.14
N SER A 187 8.17 -21.43 -8.58
CA SER A 187 6.93 -21.96 -9.15
C SER A 187 7.10 -22.69 -10.50
N LEU A 188 8.27 -22.58 -11.14
CA LEU A 188 8.55 -23.28 -12.40
C LEU A 188 8.99 -24.72 -12.22
N THR A 189 9.22 -25.19 -11.02
CA THR A 189 9.65 -26.55 -10.72
C THR A 189 8.66 -27.23 -9.79
N GLU A 190 8.37 -28.53 -10.03
CA GLU A 190 7.48 -29.33 -9.18
C GLU A 190 7.87 -29.26 -7.70
N ARG A 191 9.16 -29.40 -7.40
CA ARG A 191 9.66 -29.33 -6.01
C ARG A 191 9.46 -27.95 -5.39
N GLY A 192 9.62 -26.89 -6.17
CA GLY A 192 9.46 -25.52 -5.68
C GLY A 192 7.98 -25.18 -5.48
N GLU A 193 7.12 -25.60 -6.40
CA GLU A 193 5.68 -25.47 -6.28
C GLU A 193 5.17 -26.22 -5.03
N ASP A 194 5.56 -27.49 -4.86
CA ASP A 194 5.25 -28.29 -3.67
C ASP A 194 5.67 -27.58 -2.37
N LEU A 195 6.86 -26.98 -2.35
CA LEU A 195 7.31 -26.21 -1.19
C LEU A 195 6.36 -25.06 -0.88
N LEU A 196 5.97 -24.27 -1.89
CA LEU A 196 5.05 -23.14 -1.70
C LEU A 196 3.69 -23.60 -1.20
N TYR A 197 3.14 -24.68 -1.75
CA TYR A 197 1.88 -25.28 -1.26
C TYR A 197 1.99 -25.84 0.15
N ASN A 198 3.11 -26.44 0.51
CA ASN A 198 3.35 -26.92 1.88
C ASN A 198 3.43 -25.77 2.90
N LEU A 199 3.96 -24.60 2.49
CA LEU A 199 4.08 -23.44 3.37
C LEU A 199 2.76 -22.67 3.53
N PHE A 200 1.94 -22.58 2.48
CA PHE A 200 0.82 -21.66 2.39
C PHE A 200 -0.52 -22.30 2.04
N GLY A 201 -0.54 -23.61 1.72
CA GLY A 201 -1.75 -24.29 1.25
C GLY A 201 -2.27 -23.64 -0.04
N VAL A 202 -3.58 -23.61 -0.20
CA VAL A 202 -4.25 -23.00 -1.37
C VAL A 202 -3.87 -21.53 -1.61
N ASN A 203 -3.42 -20.81 -0.58
CA ASN A 203 -2.95 -19.42 -0.75
C ASN A 203 -1.62 -19.31 -1.53
N ALA A 204 -0.95 -20.43 -1.79
CA ALA A 204 0.23 -20.45 -2.66
C ALA A 204 -0.12 -20.03 -4.10
N GLU A 205 -1.31 -20.39 -4.60
CA GLU A 205 -1.77 -20.02 -5.94
C GLU A 205 -1.77 -18.50 -6.12
N LEU A 206 -2.44 -17.78 -5.23
CA LEU A 206 -2.48 -16.33 -5.30
C LEU A 206 -1.09 -15.68 -5.13
N LEU A 207 -0.24 -16.28 -4.28
CA LEU A 207 1.13 -15.78 -4.09
C LEU A 207 1.97 -15.95 -5.36
N ILE A 208 1.83 -17.08 -6.05
CA ILE A 208 2.48 -17.38 -7.34
C ILE A 208 1.94 -16.42 -8.41
N ASP A 209 0.63 -16.27 -8.54
CA ASP A 209 -0.01 -15.35 -9.47
C ASP A 209 0.54 -13.93 -9.30
N HIS A 210 0.56 -13.43 -8.07
CA HIS A 210 1.11 -12.12 -7.75
C HIS A 210 2.61 -12.01 -8.06
N ALA A 211 3.39 -13.07 -7.86
CA ALA A 211 4.81 -13.09 -8.23
C ALA A 211 5.00 -12.91 -9.75
N TRP A 212 4.09 -13.45 -10.54
CA TRP A 212 4.07 -13.26 -12.00
C TRP A 212 3.42 -11.95 -12.46
N GLY A 213 2.80 -11.20 -11.54
CA GLY A 213 2.08 -9.96 -11.84
C GLY A 213 0.64 -10.19 -12.31
N TRP A 214 0.08 -11.34 -12.01
CA TRP A 214 -1.29 -11.71 -12.34
C TRP A 214 -2.22 -11.53 -11.13
N GLU A 215 -3.47 -11.13 -11.37
CA GLU A 215 -4.54 -11.09 -10.37
C GLU A 215 -5.82 -11.63 -10.99
N PRO A 216 -6.30 -12.79 -10.53
CA PRO A 216 -7.51 -13.40 -11.09
C PRO A 216 -8.79 -12.64 -10.72
N CYS A 217 -8.81 -11.91 -9.59
CA CYS A 217 -9.97 -11.19 -9.12
C CYS A 217 -10.25 -9.94 -9.97
N THR A 218 -11.46 -9.82 -10.48
CA THR A 218 -11.93 -8.66 -11.24
C THR A 218 -12.85 -7.77 -10.41
N MET A 219 -13.16 -6.57 -10.92
CA MET A 219 -14.18 -5.70 -10.32
C MET A 219 -15.54 -6.38 -10.26
N GLN A 220 -15.89 -7.16 -11.29
CA GLN A 220 -17.15 -7.91 -11.34
C GLN A 220 -17.20 -8.98 -10.24
N ASP A 221 -16.11 -9.70 -9.98
CA ASP A 221 -16.04 -10.70 -8.91
C ASP A 221 -16.26 -10.04 -7.55
N ILE A 222 -15.62 -8.91 -7.30
CA ILE A 222 -15.82 -8.14 -6.07
C ILE A 222 -17.29 -7.72 -5.91
N LYS A 223 -17.94 -7.22 -6.96
CA LYS A 223 -19.32 -6.74 -6.92
C LYS A 223 -20.34 -7.86 -6.78
N SER A 224 -20.06 -9.01 -7.36
CA SER A 224 -20.94 -10.18 -7.29
C SER A 224 -20.77 -11.03 -6.03
N TYR A 225 -19.68 -10.85 -5.29
CA TYR A 225 -19.39 -11.64 -4.10
C TYR A 225 -20.50 -11.52 -3.05
N ARG A 226 -20.95 -12.67 -2.56
CA ARG A 226 -21.88 -12.78 -1.43
C ARG A 226 -21.25 -13.66 -0.36
N PRO A 227 -20.95 -13.11 0.82
CA PRO A 227 -20.39 -13.92 1.91
C PRO A 227 -21.40 -14.95 2.39
N GLU A 228 -20.95 -16.18 2.62
CA GLU A 228 -21.76 -17.25 3.20
C GLU A 228 -22.11 -16.97 4.66
N THR A 229 -21.19 -16.31 5.37
CA THR A 229 -21.36 -15.92 6.77
C THR A 229 -20.97 -14.47 6.98
N ASN A 230 -21.69 -13.81 7.88
CA ASN A 230 -21.37 -12.45 8.32
C ASN A 230 -21.00 -12.46 9.80
N SER A 231 -19.99 -11.71 10.17
CA SER A 231 -19.62 -11.47 11.56
C SER A 231 -19.54 -9.97 11.85
N LEU A 232 -20.02 -9.59 13.03
CA LEU A 232 -19.86 -8.23 13.55
C LEU A 232 -18.99 -8.32 14.81
N SER A 233 -17.91 -7.56 14.85
CA SER A 233 -17.08 -7.44 16.04
C SER A 233 -16.90 -5.98 16.43
N THR A 234 -16.84 -5.73 17.74
CA THR A 234 -16.50 -4.43 18.29
C THR A 234 -15.40 -4.60 19.32
N GLY A 235 -14.52 -3.62 19.39
CA GLY A 235 -13.44 -3.61 20.37
C GLY A 235 -13.27 -2.22 20.95
N GLN A 236 -12.86 -2.14 22.22
CA GLN A 236 -12.50 -0.92 22.90
C GLN A 236 -11.09 -1.04 23.44
N VAL A 237 -10.25 -0.06 23.12
CA VAL A 237 -8.94 0.08 23.75
C VAL A 237 -9.14 0.77 25.10
N LEU A 238 -8.79 0.08 26.18
CA LEU A 238 -8.81 0.68 27.51
C LEU A 238 -7.62 1.63 27.64
N GLN A 239 -7.86 2.81 28.21
CA GLN A 239 -6.81 3.80 28.45
C GLN A 239 -6.08 3.56 29.78
N GLU A 240 -6.72 2.82 30.68
CA GLU A 240 -6.15 2.39 31.95
C GLU A 240 -6.38 0.89 32.16
N PRO A 241 -5.47 0.17 32.85
CA PRO A 241 -5.59 -1.26 33.11
C PRO A 241 -6.75 -1.62 34.07
#